data_3427a1389ed3e67512c0a8c8113bbd94
#
_entry.id   3427a1389ed3e67512c0a8c8113bbd94
#
_cell.length_a   1.000
_cell.length_b   1.000
_cell.length_c   1.000
_cell.angle_alpha   90.00
_cell.angle_beta   90.00
_cell.angle_gamma   90.00
#
_symmetry.space_group_name_H-M   'P 1'
#
loop_
_entity.id
_entity.type
_entity.pdbx_description
1 polymer ?
#
loop_
_entity_poly.entity_id
_entity_poly.type
_entity_poly.pdbx_seq_one_letter_code
_entity_poly.pdbx_strand_id
1 'polypeptide(L)'
;FRISGKEFRLMNDDSIEAYEKVVDRLLASQAYAERMTTEWLDLARYADTHGYQDDLERTMWPWRDWVIHAYAKNMPFDEFVRWQLAGDMLPDPSKEQIIATAFNRNHKITQEGGVIPEEYRTEYVADRAQTFGTAFLGLTMECARCHDHKYDPISQENYYQLFSFFNNVPEHG
;
A
#
# COMPACT_ATOMS: atom_id res chain seq x y z
N PHE A 1 20.18 4.77 -27.82
CA PHE A 1 18.86 4.11 -27.63
C PHE A 1 18.82 2.93 -28.62
N ARG A 2 18.91 1.70 -28.14
CA ARG A 2 18.67 0.51 -28.96
C ARG A 2 17.19 0.21 -28.93
N ILE A 3 16.47 0.53 -29.99
CA ILE A 3 15.09 0.10 -30.20
C ILE A 3 15.10 -1.43 -30.22
N SER A 4 14.33 -2.09 -29.36
CA SER A 4 14.27 -3.55 -29.35
C SER A 4 13.58 -4.07 -30.61
N GLY A 5 13.89 -5.29 -31.03
CA GLY A 5 13.26 -5.88 -32.23
C GLY A 5 11.73 -5.98 -32.15
N LYS A 6 11.15 -5.85 -30.95
CA LYS A 6 9.70 -5.81 -30.73
C LYS A 6 9.10 -4.43 -31.04
N GLU A 7 9.83 -3.35 -30.73
CA GLU A 7 9.42 -1.98 -31.06
C GLU A 7 9.51 -1.73 -32.57
N PHE A 8 10.51 -2.33 -33.24
CA PHE A 8 10.65 -2.25 -34.68
C PHE A 8 9.49 -2.92 -35.46
N ARG A 9 8.90 -4.01 -34.94
CA ARG A 9 7.73 -4.65 -35.54
C ARG A 9 6.48 -3.77 -35.51
N LEU A 10 6.38 -2.90 -34.54
CA LEU A 10 5.26 -1.99 -34.34
C LEU A 10 5.24 -0.87 -35.39
N MET A 11 6.42 -0.33 -35.71
CA MET A 11 6.54 0.73 -36.72
C MET A 11 6.24 0.24 -38.15
N ASN A 12 6.14 -1.09 -38.33
CA ASN A 12 5.83 -1.75 -39.61
C ASN A 12 4.47 -2.47 -39.61
N ASP A 13 3.60 -2.27 -38.58
CA ASP A 13 2.25 -2.78 -38.57
C ASP A 13 1.27 -1.68 -39.00
N ASP A 14 0.87 -1.72 -40.29
CA ASP A 14 -0.06 -0.76 -40.91
C ASP A 14 -1.54 -1.11 -40.62
N SER A 15 -1.83 -2.07 -39.72
CA SER A 15 -3.19 -2.43 -39.38
C SER A 15 -3.84 -1.33 -38.51
N ILE A 16 -5.17 -1.17 -38.66
CA ILE A 16 -5.98 -0.24 -37.86
C ILE A 16 -5.83 -0.54 -36.35
N GLU A 17 -5.56 -1.79 -35.98
CA GLU A 17 -5.43 -2.27 -34.60
C GLU A 17 -3.98 -2.23 -34.09
N ALA A 18 -3.02 -1.71 -34.84
CA ALA A 18 -1.61 -1.72 -34.47
C ALA A 18 -1.35 -1.08 -33.11
N TYR A 19 -2.00 0.06 -32.85
CA TYR A 19 -1.90 0.77 -31.56
C TYR A 19 -2.48 -0.04 -30.39
N GLU A 20 -3.67 -0.61 -30.54
CA GLU A 20 -4.32 -1.42 -29.52
C GLU A 20 -3.49 -2.66 -29.15
N LYS A 21 -2.95 -3.36 -30.17
CA LYS A 21 -2.04 -4.50 -29.93
C LYS A 21 -0.81 -4.14 -29.08
N VAL A 22 -0.34 -2.92 -29.22
CA VAL A 22 0.78 -2.43 -28.40
C VAL A 22 0.36 -2.18 -26.98
N VAL A 23 -0.74 -1.47 -26.80
CA VAL A 23 -1.31 -1.16 -25.49
C VAL A 23 -1.57 -2.46 -24.73
N ASP A 24 -2.25 -3.42 -25.35
CA ASP A 24 -2.56 -4.72 -24.73
C ASP A 24 -1.29 -5.48 -24.34
N ARG A 25 -0.28 -5.49 -25.21
CA ARG A 25 0.99 -6.11 -24.89
C ARG A 25 1.72 -5.44 -23.73
N LEU A 26 1.68 -4.10 -23.65
CA LEU A 26 2.32 -3.37 -22.55
C LEU A 26 1.58 -3.60 -21.24
N LEU A 27 0.26 -3.53 -21.25
CA LEU A 27 -0.58 -3.80 -20.09
C LEU A 27 -0.41 -5.23 -19.56
N ALA A 28 -0.22 -6.21 -20.45
CA ALA A 28 0.02 -7.60 -20.07
C ALA A 28 1.48 -7.88 -19.65
N SER A 29 2.35 -6.87 -19.61
CA SER A 29 3.78 -7.07 -19.29
C SER A 29 4.02 -7.03 -17.79
N GLN A 30 4.98 -7.85 -17.33
CA GLN A 30 5.48 -7.80 -15.95
C GLN A 30 6.04 -6.41 -15.60
N ALA A 31 6.69 -5.74 -16.54
CA ALA A 31 7.24 -4.40 -16.35
C ALA A 31 6.16 -3.35 -16.04
N TYR A 32 4.95 -3.50 -16.61
CA TYR A 32 3.81 -2.64 -16.27
C TYR A 32 3.37 -2.86 -14.81
N ALA A 33 3.21 -4.10 -14.40
CA ALA A 33 2.83 -4.42 -13.04
C ALA A 33 3.85 -3.90 -12.01
N GLU A 34 5.14 -4.08 -12.26
CA GLU A 34 6.22 -3.57 -11.43
C GLU A 34 6.21 -2.03 -11.37
N ARG A 35 6.00 -1.36 -12.50
CA ARG A 35 5.93 0.11 -12.55
C ARG A 35 4.74 0.66 -11.75
N MET A 36 3.55 0.05 -11.91
CA MET A 36 2.35 0.45 -11.16
C MET A 36 2.51 0.20 -9.66
N THR A 37 3.14 -0.92 -9.31
CA THR A 37 3.45 -1.26 -7.91
C THR A 37 4.30 -0.19 -7.24
N THR A 38 5.26 0.43 -7.92
CA THR A 38 6.15 1.44 -7.34
C THR A 38 5.38 2.58 -6.69
N GLU A 39 4.35 3.11 -7.36
CA GLU A 39 3.52 4.19 -6.85
C GLU A 39 2.68 3.74 -5.64
N TRP A 40 2.20 2.50 -5.66
CA TRP A 40 1.48 1.94 -4.52
C TRP A 40 2.38 1.72 -3.30
N LEU A 41 3.63 1.25 -3.52
CA LEU A 41 4.62 1.09 -2.45
C LEU A 41 4.93 2.42 -1.76
N ASP A 42 5.06 3.50 -2.53
CA ASP A 42 5.30 4.85 -1.99
C ASP A 42 4.11 5.31 -1.12
N LEU A 43 2.87 5.17 -1.61
CA LEU A 43 1.67 5.49 -0.83
C LEU A 43 1.54 4.64 0.43
N ALA A 44 1.88 3.37 0.34
CA ALA A 44 1.87 2.43 1.46
C ALA A 44 3.10 2.56 2.37
N ARG A 45 4.03 3.48 2.07
CA ARG A 45 5.31 3.70 2.78
C ARG A 45 6.13 2.43 3.00
N TYR A 46 6.16 1.57 1.98
CA TYR A 46 6.95 0.34 1.99
C TYR A 46 8.43 0.61 2.19
N ALA A 47 9.06 -0.21 3.04
CA ALA A 47 10.51 -0.28 3.16
C ALA A 47 10.95 -1.70 3.54
N ASP A 48 12.16 -2.08 3.15
CA ASP A 48 12.81 -3.34 3.56
C ASP A 48 13.49 -3.23 4.93
N THR A 49 13.35 -2.06 5.59
CA THR A 49 13.89 -1.75 6.91
C THR A 49 12.81 -1.18 7.83
N HIS A 50 13.10 -1.06 9.12
CA HIS A 50 12.15 -0.51 10.10
C HIS A 50 11.91 0.99 9.97
N GLY A 51 12.83 1.73 9.32
CA GLY A 51 12.67 3.16 9.03
C GLY A 51 12.85 4.09 10.22
N TYR A 52 13.37 3.59 11.35
CA TYR A 52 13.56 4.39 12.55
C TYR A 52 14.78 3.92 13.34
N GLN A 53 15.58 4.86 13.83
CA GLN A 53 16.78 4.71 14.67
C GLN A 53 17.79 3.68 14.10
N ASP A 54 17.86 2.48 14.63
CA ASP A 54 18.81 1.45 14.19
C ASP A 54 18.55 0.93 12.79
N ASP A 55 17.35 1.19 12.29
CA ASP A 55 16.90 0.90 10.92
C ASP A 55 17.25 -0.51 10.41
N LEU A 56 17.04 -1.51 11.28
CA LEU A 56 17.34 -2.90 10.96
C LEU A 56 16.43 -3.43 9.84
N GLU A 57 16.94 -4.38 9.08
CA GLU A 57 16.20 -5.05 8.02
C GLU A 57 14.95 -5.78 8.55
N ARG A 58 13.88 -5.78 7.75
CA ARG A 58 12.66 -6.54 8.01
C ARG A 58 12.14 -7.23 6.76
N THR A 59 11.46 -8.35 6.96
CA THR A 59 10.90 -9.15 5.86
C THR A 59 9.53 -8.61 5.45
N MET A 60 9.49 -7.66 4.52
CA MET A 60 8.25 -7.12 3.95
C MET A 60 8.08 -7.43 2.46
N TRP A 61 9.11 -7.97 1.80
CA TRP A 61 9.08 -8.32 0.38
C TRP A 61 7.92 -9.25 -0.04
N PRO A 62 7.36 -10.17 0.80
CA PRO A 62 6.23 -10.98 0.37
C PRO A 62 4.98 -10.15 0.05
N TRP A 63 4.77 -9.05 0.78
CA TRP A 63 3.68 -8.12 0.49
C TRP A 63 3.94 -7.33 -0.79
N ARG A 64 5.16 -6.85 -1.02
CA ARG A 64 5.56 -6.20 -2.29
C ARG A 64 5.26 -7.11 -3.48
N ASP A 65 5.68 -8.35 -3.41
CA ASP A 65 5.49 -9.32 -4.48
C ASP A 65 4.01 -9.65 -4.69
N TRP A 66 3.22 -9.67 -3.60
CA TRP A 66 1.76 -9.78 -3.69
C TRP A 66 1.16 -8.58 -4.44
N VAL A 67 1.59 -7.35 -4.16
CA VAL A 67 1.11 -6.15 -4.88
C VAL A 67 1.44 -6.25 -6.38
N ILE A 68 2.66 -6.64 -6.74
CA ILE A 68 3.06 -6.87 -8.14
C ILE A 68 2.11 -7.87 -8.81
N HIS A 69 1.82 -8.99 -8.12
CA HIS A 69 0.90 -10.01 -8.61
C HIS A 69 -0.54 -9.48 -8.79
N ALA A 70 -1.02 -8.68 -7.85
CA ALA A 70 -2.35 -8.08 -7.93
C ALA A 70 -2.49 -7.18 -9.16
N TYR A 71 -1.50 -6.34 -9.45
CA TYR A 71 -1.46 -5.53 -10.67
C TYR A 71 -1.33 -6.39 -11.94
N ALA A 72 -0.47 -7.40 -11.92
CA ALA A 72 -0.28 -8.30 -13.08
C ALA A 72 -1.57 -9.06 -13.45
N LYS A 73 -2.38 -9.42 -12.46
CA LYS A 73 -3.68 -10.09 -12.63
C LYS A 73 -4.83 -9.11 -12.90
N ASN A 74 -4.56 -7.81 -12.88
CA ASN A 74 -5.59 -6.77 -12.93
C ASN A 74 -6.69 -7.01 -11.90
N MET A 75 -6.29 -7.23 -10.64
CA MET A 75 -7.19 -7.51 -9.52
C MET A 75 -8.22 -6.39 -9.37
N PRO A 76 -9.52 -6.69 -9.20
CA PRO A 76 -10.54 -5.67 -8.94
C PRO A 76 -10.16 -4.81 -7.74
N PHE A 77 -10.35 -3.49 -7.85
CA PHE A 77 -9.86 -2.55 -6.83
C PHE A 77 -10.54 -2.76 -5.47
N ASP A 78 -11.80 -3.11 -5.44
CA ASP A 78 -12.53 -3.43 -4.21
C ASP A 78 -11.97 -4.67 -3.50
N GLU A 79 -11.57 -5.70 -4.24
CA GLU A 79 -10.86 -6.85 -3.66
C GLU A 79 -9.46 -6.48 -3.16
N PHE A 80 -8.73 -5.70 -3.95
CA PHE A 80 -7.40 -5.20 -3.60
C PHE A 80 -7.41 -4.42 -2.28
N VAL A 81 -8.40 -3.53 -2.09
CA VAL A 81 -8.58 -2.78 -0.85
C VAL A 81 -8.97 -3.71 0.31
N ARG A 82 -10.00 -4.53 0.10
CA ARG A 82 -10.54 -5.42 1.13
C ARG A 82 -9.49 -6.40 1.68
N TRP A 83 -8.66 -6.97 0.80
CA TRP A 83 -7.63 -7.90 1.24
C TRP A 83 -6.51 -7.21 2.03
N GLN A 84 -6.14 -6.01 1.66
CA GLN A 84 -5.11 -5.28 2.40
C GLN A 84 -5.57 -4.80 3.78
N LEU A 85 -6.85 -4.49 3.93
CA LEU A 85 -7.39 -4.02 5.20
C LEU A 85 -7.83 -5.16 6.15
N ALA A 86 -8.42 -6.22 5.61
CA ALA A 86 -9.10 -7.25 6.37
C ALA A 86 -9.06 -8.64 5.70
N GLY A 87 -8.01 -8.94 4.94
CA GLY A 87 -7.88 -10.22 4.24
C GLY A 87 -7.85 -11.42 5.16
N ASP A 88 -7.26 -11.27 6.35
CA ASP A 88 -7.19 -12.27 7.42
C ASP A 88 -8.53 -12.52 8.14
N MET A 89 -9.49 -11.60 8.00
CA MET A 89 -10.82 -11.70 8.59
C MET A 89 -11.84 -12.38 7.65
N LEU A 90 -11.45 -12.74 6.44
CA LEU A 90 -12.31 -13.44 5.50
C LEU A 90 -12.52 -14.89 5.94
N PRO A 91 -13.66 -15.52 5.59
CA PRO A 91 -13.86 -16.94 5.85
C PRO A 91 -12.77 -17.79 5.20
N ASP A 92 -12.10 -18.66 5.96
CA ASP A 92 -11.01 -19.54 5.51
C ASP A 92 -9.95 -18.79 4.67
N PRO A 93 -9.27 -17.75 5.22
CA PRO A 93 -8.43 -16.86 4.44
C PRO A 93 -7.24 -17.61 3.82
N SER A 94 -7.03 -17.38 2.53
CA SER A 94 -5.87 -17.90 1.82
C SER A 94 -4.58 -17.23 2.29
N LYS A 95 -3.43 -17.87 2.00
CA LYS A 95 -2.13 -17.27 2.29
C LYS A 95 -1.95 -15.91 1.62
N GLU A 96 -2.45 -15.72 0.40
CA GLU A 96 -2.38 -14.43 -0.32
C GLU A 96 -3.19 -13.34 0.40
N GLN A 97 -4.38 -13.68 0.91
CA GLN A 97 -5.23 -12.75 1.68
C GLN A 97 -4.57 -12.33 2.99
N ILE A 98 -3.91 -13.27 3.68
CA ILE A 98 -3.14 -12.96 4.89
C ILE A 98 -1.92 -12.08 4.55
N ILE A 99 -1.17 -12.38 3.49
CA ILE A 99 -0.02 -11.56 3.07
C ILE A 99 -0.47 -10.13 2.72
N ALA A 100 -1.62 -9.97 2.07
CA ALA A 100 -2.14 -8.67 1.72
C ALA A 100 -2.29 -7.73 2.93
N THR A 101 -2.68 -8.26 4.10
CA THR A 101 -2.86 -7.46 5.33
C THR A 101 -1.57 -6.85 5.87
N ALA A 102 -0.40 -7.26 5.35
CA ALA A 102 0.86 -6.64 5.72
C ALA A 102 0.96 -5.15 5.30
N PHE A 103 0.04 -4.63 4.48
CA PHE A 103 -0.19 -3.19 4.32
C PHE A 103 -0.26 -2.47 5.67
N ASN A 104 -0.95 -3.03 6.65
CA ASN A 104 -1.10 -2.47 7.98
C ASN A 104 0.18 -2.54 8.83
N ARG A 105 1.24 -3.18 8.33
CA ARG A 105 2.53 -3.35 9.02
C ARG A 105 3.67 -2.54 8.38
N ASN A 106 3.40 -1.74 7.36
CA ASN A 106 4.42 -0.93 6.68
C ASN A 106 4.87 0.29 7.48
N HIS A 107 4.19 0.63 8.59
CA HIS A 107 4.64 1.72 9.45
C HIS A 107 6.05 1.47 9.99
N LYS A 108 6.75 2.54 10.32
CA LYS A 108 8.05 2.47 11.01
C LYS A 108 7.87 1.89 12.41
N ILE A 109 8.85 1.13 12.88
CA ILE A 109 8.84 0.51 14.20
C ILE A 109 10.12 0.93 14.93
N THR A 110 9.99 1.43 16.16
CA THR A 110 11.15 1.72 17.00
C THR A 110 11.73 0.42 17.57
N GLN A 111 13.04 0.39 17.72
CA GLN A 111 13.78 -0.68 18.41
C GLN A 111 14.66 -0.09 19.51
N GLU A 112 14.39 1.16 19.89
CA GLU A 112 15.14 1.87 20.90
C GLU A 112 14.85 1.30 22.30
N GLY A 113 15.89 1.12 23.09
CA GLY A 113 15.75 0.77 24.51
C GLY A 113 15.28 1.97 25.33
N GLY A 114 14.30 1.75 26.22
CA GLY A 114 13.81 2.79 27.13
C GLY A 114 12.67 3.64 26.59
N VAL A 115 12.05 3.22 25.50
CA VAL A 115 10.83 3.85 24.97
C VAL A 115 9.64 3.66 25.89
N ILE A 116 8.64 4.54 25.76
CA ILE A 116 7.33 4.38 26.40
C ILE A 116 6.44 3.60 25.42
N PRO A 117 6.12 2.30 25.67
CA PRO A 117 5.41 1.47 24.69
C PRO A 117 4.08 2.07 24.25
N GLU A 118 3.33 2.72 25.16
CA GLU A 118 2.03 3.32 24.85
C GLU A 118 2.13 4.52 23.90
N GLU A 119 3.21 5.30 23.99
CA GLU A 119 3.48 6.39 23.04
C GLU A 119 3.63 5.85 21.63
N TYR A 120 4.51 4.86 21.44
CA TYR A 120 4.74 4.28 20.12
C TYR A 120 3.55 3.52 19.60
N ARG A 121 2.83 2.77 20.44
CA ARG A 121 1.58 2.13 20.04
C ARG A 121 0.59 3.15 19.47
N THR A 122 0.45 4.30 20.13
CA THR A 122 -0.43 5.38 19.69
C THR A 122 0.03 5.97 18.35
N GLU A 123 1.34 6.17 18.17
CA GLU A 123 1.91 6.66 16.91
C GLU A 123 1.70 5.65 15.76
N TYR A 124 1.85 4.36 16.00
CA TYR A 124 1.62 3.33 14.98
C TYR A 124 0.16 3.26 14.53
N VAL A 125 -0.77 3.41 15.45
CA VAL A 125 -2.19 3.47 15.11
C VAL A 125 -2.52 4.76 14.34
N ALA A 126 -1.97 5.90 14.75
CA ALA A 126 -2.13 7.17 14.05
C ALA A 126 -1.58 7.10 12.63
N ASP A 127 -0.40 6.52 12.45
CA ASP A 127 0.22 6.30 11.14
C ASP A 127 -0.66 5.43 10.22
N ARG A 128 -1.25 4.34 10.73
CA ARG A 128 -2.18 3.52 9.95
C ARG A 128 -3.43 4.28 9.53
N ALA A 129 -4.04 5.03 10.46
CA ALA A 129 -5.23 5.83 10.16
C ALA A 129 -4.95 6.89 9.09
N GLN A 130 -3.81 7.58 9.19
CA GLN A 130 -3.37 8.55 8.19
C GLN A 130 -3.10 7.91 6.83
N THR A 131 -2.36 6.79 6.81
CA THR A 131 -2.03 6.09 5.56
C THR A 131 -3.28 5.55 4.89
N PHE A 132 -4.23 5.00 5.66
CA PHE A 132 -5.53 4.62 5.13
C PHE A 132 -6.23 5.81 4.46
N GLY A 133 -6.31 6.95 5.14
CA GLY A 133 -6.91 8.17 4.59
C GLY A 133 -6.24 8.61 3.29
N THR A 134 -4.92 8.64 3.27
CA THR A 134 -4.16 9.07 2.09
C THR A 134 -4.25 8.07 0.94
N ALA A 135 -4.00 6.79 1.20
CA ALA A 135 -3.87 5.77 0.15
C ALA A 135 -5.21 5.37 -0.46
N PHE A 136 -6.27 5.26 0.33
CA PHE A 136 -7.56 4.76 -0.15
C PHE A 136 -8.62 5.85 -0.35
N LEU A 137 -8.55 6.94 0.39
CA LEU A 137 -9.56 8.01 0.33
C LEU A 137 -9.04 9.29 -0.33
N GLY A 138 -7.73 9.44 -0.51
CA GLY A 138 -7.12 10.69 -1.00
C GLY A 138 -7.29 11.85 -0.03
N LEU A 139 -7.45 11.59 1.27
CA LEU A 139 -7.72 12.57 2.31
C LEU A 139 -6.53 12.70 3.28
N THR A 140 -6.25 13.92 3.72
CA THR A 140 -5.26 14.20 4.75
C THR A 140 -5.91 14.14 6.12
N MET A 141 -5.86 12.99 6.79
CA MET A 141 -6.52 12.77 8.09
C MET A 141 -5.77 13.37 9.28
N GLU A 142 -4.47 13.64 9.15
CA GLU A 142 -3.60 14.02 10.27
C GLU A 142 -4.03 15.29 11.01
N CYS A 143 -4.56 16.28 10.28
CA CYS A 143 -5.05 17.53 10.91
C CYS A 143 -6.15 17.26 11.94
N ALA A 144 -7.01 16.25 11.66
CA ALA A 144 -8.13 15.89 12.51
C ALA A 144 -7.71 15.16 13.81
N ARG A 145 -6.43 14.81 13.96
CA ARG A 145 -5.87 14.28 15.22
C ARG A 145 -5.96 15.29 16.37
N CYS A 146 -5.80 16.59 16.07
CA CYS A 146 -5.74 17.64 17.10
C CYS A 146 -6.97 18.53 17.14
N HIS A 147 -7.67 18.70 16.03
CA HIS A 147 -8.85 19.55 15.90
C HIS A 147 -9.66 19.15 14.66
N ASP A 148 -10.89 19.62 14.53
CA ASP A 148 -11.67 19.39 13.31
C ASP A 148 -10.92 19.85 12.07
N HIS A 149 -10.97 19.05 10.98
CA HIS A 149 -10.24 19.36 9.76
C HIS A 149 -10.66 20.72 9.19
N LYS A 150 -9.68 21.54 8.79
CA LYS A 150 -9.94 22.94 8.40
C LYS A 150 -10.78 23.08 7.13
N TYR A 151 -10.61 22.16 6.18
CA TYR A 151 -11.20 22.27 4.84
C TYR A 151 -12.21 21.16 4.55
N ASP A 152 -11.96 19.95 5.03
CA ASP A 152 -12.80 18.79 4.78
C ASP A 152 -13.78 18.57 5.95
N PRO A 153 -14.96 17.99 5.71
CA PRO A 153 -15.97 17.75 6.75
C PRO A 153 -15.60 16.55 7.62
N ILE A 154 -14.40 16.56 8.19
CA ILE A 154 -13.85 15.52 9.06
C ILE A 154 -13.64 16.11 10.45
N SER A 155 -14.43 15.68 11.42
CA SER A 155 -14.25 16.08 12.80
C SER A 155 -13.13 15.31 13.49
N GLN A 156 -12.63 15.83 14.59
CA GLN A 156 -11.71 15.09 15.46
C GLN A 156 -12.35 13.77 15.95
N GLU A 157 -13.65 13.77 16.22
CA GLU A 157 -14.38 12.56 16.57
C GLU A 157 -14.32 11.50 15.46
N ASN A 158 -14.53 11.89 14.19
CA ASN A 158 -14.41 10.97 13.05
C ASN A 158 -13.01 10.38 12.93
N TYR A 159 -11.97 11.19 13.19
CA TYR A 159 -10.59 10.70 13.21
C TYR A 159 -10.40 9.60 14.27
N TYR A 160 -10.84 9.81 15.50
CA TYR A 160 -10.68 8.82 16.56
C TYR A 160 -11.61 7.61 16.40
N GLN A 161 -12.74 7.75 15.74
CA GLN A 161 -13.55 6.61 15.30
C GLN A 161 -12.78 5.75 14.30
N LEU A 162 -12.14 6.37 13.28
CA LEU A 162 -11.27 5.66 12.34
C LEU A 162 -10.05 5.04 13.04
N PHE A 163 -9.38 5.79 13.90
CA PHE A 163 -8.25 5.33 14.71
C PHE A 163 -8.58 4.04 15.48
N SER A 164 -9.80 3.92 16.00
CA SER A 164 -10.22 2.77 16.79
C SER A 164 -10.20 1.44 16.01
N PHE A 165 -10.40 1.46 14.68
CA PHE A 165 -10.29 0.26 13.84
C PHE A 165 -8.88 -0.33 13.80
N PHE A 166 -7.85 0.49 13.98
CA PHE A 166 -6.46 0.09 13.96
C PHE A 166 -5.86 -0.11 15.35
N ASN A 167 -6.65 0.15 16.42
CA ASN A 167 -6.21 0.13 17.81
C ASN A 167 -6.46 -1.22 18.52
N ASN A 168 -6.55 -2.30 17.78
CA ASN A 168 -6.84 -3.63 18.27
C ASN A 168 -5.67 -4.61 18.18
N VAL A 169 -4.51 -4.14 17.73
CA VAL A 169 -3.30 -4.95 17.60
C VAL A 169 -2.34 -4.61 18.74
N PRO A 170 -1.94 -5.58 19.58
CA PRO A 170 -0.92 -5.36 20.59
C PRO A 170 0.45 -5.24 19.88
N GLU A 171 1.00 -4.05 19.89
CA GLU A 171 2.34 -3.78 19.37
C GLU A 171 3.19 -3.15 20.46
N HIS A 172 4.46 -3.56 20.47
CA HIS A 172 5.48 -3.00 21.33
C HIS A 172 6.44 -2.16 20.47
N GLY A 173 6.73 -0.96 20.93
CA GLY A 173 7.81 -0.15 20.39
C GLY A 173 9.14 -0.56 20.98
#